data_2dc40570ac0c74cfafe3b142fa012875
#
_entry.id   2dc40570ac0c74cfafe3b142fa012875
#
_cell.length_a   1.000
_cell.length_b   1.000
_cell.length_c   1.000
_cell.angle_alpha   90.00
_cell.angle_beta   90.00
_cell.angle_gamma   90.00
#
_symmetry.space_group_name_H-M   'P 1'
#
loop_
_entity.id
_entity.type
_entity.pdbx_description
1 polymer ?
#
loop_
_entity_poly.entity_id
_entity_poly.type
_entity_poly.pdbx_seq_one_letter_code
_entity_poly.pdbx_strand_id
1 'polypeptide(L)'
;MAALFSRWFTRPMRQLSEGAREIADGNYNVQVPVVRNDELGLLGREFNHMAQEVKRSAQLEKDILANVSHDLRTPLTLIKGYAETVRDITGDDKAKRTEQCSIIVDETDRLSALVNSVMELSKVSSGAEKLNPVDFDMSQLCFEVAGRYDAVCEQNGWTLQLEANKECMVRADPAMMERVLHNLLGNATHHMGADGVFVLRAIPMPNGGCRVEVEDHGPGIPPEELPHLFDRYYRARQDAGKTGTGLGLSITKAILQQHDFPFGVNSTVGKGSTFWFEMKAPQ
;
A
#
# COMPACT_ATOMS: atom_id res chain seq x y z
N MET A 1 21.23 17.47 50.64
CA MET A 1 20.01 17.91 49.91
C MET A 1 20.31 18.09 48.43
N ALA A 2 21.22 18.99 47.99
CA ALA A 2 21.50 19.24 46.57
C ALA A 2 21.96 18.00 45.77
N ALA A 3 22.84 17.16 46.32
CA ALA A 3 23.33 15.94 45.67
C ALA A 3 22.24 14.85 45.50
N LEU A 4 21.30 14.76 46.42
CA LEU A 4 20.14 13.85 46.34
C LEU A 4 19.14 14.34 45.30
N PHE A 5 18.86 15.65 45.24
CA PHE A 5 18.01 16.26 44.21
C PHE A 5 18.60 16.12 42.83
N SER A 6 19.91 16.30 42.66
CA SER A 6 20.62 16.11 41.40
C SER A 6 20.52 14.66 40.88
N ARG A 7 20.73 13.66 41.73
CA ARG A 7 20.57 12.25 41.36
C ARG A 7 19.12 11.85 41.06
N TRP A 8 18.20 12.44 41.81
CA TRP A 8 16.78 12.04 41.75
C TRP A 8 16.01 12.72 40.63
N PHE A 9 16.34 13.97 40.28
CA PHE A 9 15.61 14.76 39.27
C PHE A 9 16.49 15.14 38.06
N THR A 10 17.66 15.75 38.31
CA THR A 10 18.46 16.35 37.24
C THR A 10 19.09 15.29 36.33
N ARG A 11 19.52 14.16 36.86
CA ARG A 11 20.14 13.10 36.05
C ARG A 11 19.17 12.44 35.06
N PRO A 12 17.95 12.01 35.45
CA PRO A 12 16.97 11.49 34.46
C PRO A 12 16.59 12.51 33.40
N MET A 13 16.38 13.78 33.78
CA MET A 13 16.08 14.84 32.83
C MET A 13 17.21 15.06 31.83
N ARG A 14 18.46 14.98 32.28
CA ARG A 14 19.62 15.07 31.41
C ARG A 14 19.71 13.90 30.44
N GLN A 15 19.43 12.67 30.89
CA GLN A 15 19.43 11.48 30.06
C GLN A 15 18.37 11.58 28.97
N LEU A 16 17.16 12.09 29.29
CA LEU A 16 16.09 12.34 28.27
C LEU A 16 16.53 13.41 27.26
N SER A 17 17.16 14.50 27.75
CA SER A 17 17.65 15.56 26.86
C SER A 17 18.79 15.10 25.95
N GLU A 18 19.74 14.30 26.48
CA GLU A 18 20.82 13.70 25.70
C GLU A 18 20.27 12.72 24.67
N GLY A 19 19.31 11.85 25.07
CA GLY A 19 18.63 10.94 24.16
C GLY A 19 17.87 11.65 23.03
N ALA A 20 17.17 12.75 23.34
CA ALA A 20 16.49 13.56 22.34
C ALA A 20 17.48 14.19 21.33
N ARG A 21 18.63 14.63 21.79
CA ARG A 21 19.69 15.14 20.92
C ARG A 21 20.26 14.06 20.02
N GLU A 22 20.52 12.86 20.54
CA GLU A 22 21.00 11.74 19.74
C GLU A 22 20.02 11.37 18.64
N ILE A 23 18.70 11.35 18.93
CA ILE A 23 17.67 11.12 17.91
C ILE A 23 17.71 12.21 16.83
N ALA A 24 17.85 13.49 17.23
CA ALA A 24 17.94 14.60 16.29
C ALA A 24 19.20 14.51 15.39
N ASP A 25 20.29 13.96 15.91
CA ASP A 25 21.53 13.72 15.17
C ASP A 25 21.51 12.43 14.33
N GLY A 26 20.35 11.72 14.28
CA GLY A 26 20.14 10.54 13.44
C GLY A 26 20.50 9.21 14.11
N ASN A 27 20.87 9.20 15.39
CA ASN A 27 21.05 7.96 16.15
C ASN A 27 19.70 7.52 16.75
N TYR A 28 18.98 6.67 16.04
CA TYR A 28 17.66 6.15 16.46
C TYR A 28 17.75 4.94 17.42
N ASN A 29 18.97 4.45 17.76
CA ASN A 29 19.16 3.31 18.67
C ASN A 29 19.25 3.74 20.14
N VAL A 30 18.61 4.84 20.49
CA VAL A 30 18.63 5.41 21.83
C VAL A 30 17.58 4.75 22.71
N GLN A 31 17.96 4.38 23.92
CA GLN A 31 17.06 3.90 24.95
C GLN A 31 17.43 4.50 26.29
N VAL A 32 16.52 5.24 26.92
CA VAL A 32 16.71 5.84 28.23
C VAL A 32 16.33 4.82 29.32
N PRO A 33 17.17 4.61 30.35
CA PRO A 33 16.86 3.68 31.43
C PRO A 33 15.62 4.12 32.22
N VAL A 34 14.63 3.25 32.33
CA VAL A 34 13.41 3.49 33.09
C VAL A 34 13.44 2.64 34.35
N VAL A 35 13.90 3.24 35.47
CA VAL A 35 14.06 2.55 36.77
C VAL A 35 12.95 2.95 37.75
N ARG A 36 12.03 3.84 37.37
CA ARG A 36 11.08 4.51 38.27
C ARG A 36 9.63 4.28 37.84
N ASN A 37 8.72 4.32 38.85
CA ASN A 37 7.28 4.18 38.64
C ASN A 37 6.51 5.48 38.95
N ASP A 38 7.16 6.63 38.83
CA ASP A 38 6.59 7.97 38.95
C ASP A 38 6.47 8.66 37.58
N GLU A 39 6.15 9.96 37.58
CA GLU A 39 5.96 10.77 36.38
C GLU A 39 7.21 10.80 35.49
N LEU A 40 8.42 10.79 36.07
CA LEU A 40 9.67 10.70 35.30
C LEU A 40 9.85 9.32 34.68
N GLY A 41 9.41 8.27 35.36
CA GLY A 41 9.41 6.92 34.80
C GLY A 41 8.40 6.78 33.66
N LEU A 42 7.22 7.41 33.78
CA LEU A 42 6.25 7.49 32.69
C LEU A 42 6.84 8.22 31.50
N LEU A 43 7.41 9.41 31.69
CA LEU A 43 8.06 10.19 30.64
C LEU A 43 9.20 9.41 29.96
N GLY A 44 9.97 8.63 30.69
CA GLY A 44 11.01 7.76 30.12
C GLY A 44 10.42 6.65 29.22
N ARG A 45 9.29 6.06 29.60
CA ARG A 45 8.58 5.06 28.75
C ARG A 45 8.07 5.68 27.48
N GLU A 46 7.38 6.82 27.57
CA GLU A 46 6.85 7.56 26.41
C GLU A 46 7.96 7.99 25.46
N PHE A 47 9.09 8.45 26.02
CA PHE A 47 10.28 8.78 25.23
C PHE A 47 10.82 7.57 24.47
N ASN A 48 10.96 6.42 25.13
CA ASN A 48 11.46 5.20 24.50
C ASN A 48 10.48 4.70 23.42
N HIS A 49 9.18 4.82 23.66
CA HIS A 49 8.15 4.51 22.65
C HIS A 49 8.29 5.43 21.43
N MET A 50 8.39 6.73 21.64
CA MET A 50 8.62 7.70 20.56
C MET A 50 9.92 7.40 19.80
N ALA A 51 11.03 7.11 20.49
CA ALA A 51 12.31 6.76 19.90
C ALA A 51 12.19 5.51 18.99
N GLN A 52 11.43 4.52 19.42
CA GLN A 52 11.17 3.31 18.65
C GLN A 52 10.33 3.59 17.40
N GLU A 53 9.32 4.44 17.49
CA GLU A 53 8.50 4.84 16.34
C GLU A 53 9.31 5.65 15.32
N VAL A 54 10.17 6.60 15.77
CA VAL A 54 11.09 7.35 14.90
C VAL A 54 12.07 6.40 14.20
N LYS A 55 12.65 5.44 14.93
CA LYS A 55 13.54 4.42 14.36
C LYS A 55 12.83 3.60 13.27
N ARG A 56 11.61 3.15 13.57
CA ARG A 56 10.79 2.38 12.62
C ARG A 56 10.50 3.19 11.36
N SER A 57 10.14 4.47 11.52
CA SER A 57 9.87 5.38 10.39
C SER A 57 11.11 5.58 9.53
N ALA A 58 12.28 5.86 10.13
CA ALA A 58 13.54 6.05 9.41
C ALA A 58 13.99 4.77 8.68
N GLN A 59 13.80 3.60 9.28
CA GLN A 59 14.11 2.33 8.63
C GLN A 59 13.19 2.09 7.41
N LEU A 60 11.89 2.35 7.57
CA LEU A 60 10.92 2.25 6.47
C LEU A 60 11.27 3.18 5.31
N GLU A 61 11.68 4.41 5.58
CA GLU A 61 12.11 5.37 4.55
C GLU A 61 13.33 4.85 3.79
N LYS A 62 14.32 4.32 4.51
CA LYS A 62 15.53 3.73 3.90
C LYS A 62 15.19 2.53 3.01
N ASP A 63 14.31 1.65 3.49
CA ASP A 63 13.88 0.46 2.74
C ASP A 63 13.10 0.85 1.48
N ILE A 64 12.25 1.90 1.56
CA ILE A 64 11.55 2.47 0.40
C ILE A 64 12.57 2.93 -0.65
N LEU A 65 13.54 3.76 -0.26
CA LEU A 65 14.55 4.29 -1.19
C LEU A 65 15.38 3.18 -1.85
N ALA A 66 15.75 2.16 -1.08
CA ALA A 66 16.50 1.02 -1.61
C ALA A 66 15.68 0.22 -2.63
N ASN A 67 14.43 -0.11 -2.31
CA ASN A 67 13.55 -0.88 -3.18
C ASN A 67 13.16 -0.10 -4.43
N VAL A 68 12.80 1.19 -4.31
CA VAL A 68 12.54 2.07 -5.46
C VAL A 68 13.76 2.11 -6.39
N SER A 69 14.95 2.30 -5.84
CA SER A 69 16.18 2.37 -6.64
C SER A 69 16.45 1.07 -7.41
N HIS A 70 16.16 -0.08 -6.78
CA HIS A 70 16.29 -1.38 -7.42
C HIS A 70 15.27 -1.55 -8.55
N ASP A 71 13.99 -1.24 -8.27
CA ASP A 71 12.88 -1.44 -9.20
C ASP A 71 12.88 -0.45 -10.38
N LEU A 72 13.51 0.71 -10.21
CA LEU A 72 13.79 1.64 -11.32
C LEU A 72 14.96 1.18 -12.20
N ARG A 73 15.98 0.55 -11.61
CA ARG A 73 17.19 0.16 -12.35
C ARG A 73 16.91 -0.92 -13.39
N THR A 74 16.07 -1.89 -13.08
CA THR A 74 15.77 -3.03 -13.96
C THR A 74 15.15 -2.58 -15.29
N PRO A 75 14.00 -1.85 -15.31
CA PRO A 75 13.40 -1.37 -16.56
C PRO A 75 14.32 -0.40 -17.31
N LEU A 76 15.05 0.47 -16.62
CA LEU A 76 16.02 1.37 -17.27
C LEU A 76 17.13 0.62 -17.99
N THR A 77 17.61 -0.49 -17.41
CA THR A 77 18.62 -1.34 -18.04
C THR A 77 18.07 -2.02 -19.30
N LEU A 78 16.83 -2.50 -19.26
CA LEU A 78 16.16 -3.10 -20.42
C LEU A 78 15.92 -2.08 -21.52
N ILE A 79 15.35 -0.91 -21.19
CA ILE A 79 15.14 0.20 -22.14
C ILE A 79 16.45 0.56 -22.83
N LYS A 80 17.53 0.75 -22.06
CA LYS A 80 18.84 1.07 -22.61
C LYS A 80 19.36 -0.03 -23.52
N GLY A 81 19.31 -1.30 -23.10
CA GLY A 81 19.81 -2.44 -23.87
C GLY A 81 19.05 -2.61 -25.20
N TYR A 82 17.73 -2.52 -25.19
CA TYR A 82 16.93 -2.61 -26.42
C TYR A 82 17.15 -1.40 -27.34
N ALA A 83 17.28 -0.19 -26.79
CA ALA A 83 17.58 1.00 -27.57
C ALA A 83 18.97 0.90 -28.25
N GLU A 84 20.00 0.41 -27.56
CA GLU A 84 21.31 0.13 -28.11
C GLU A 84 21.26 -0.96 -29.21
N THR A 85 20.48 -2.03 -28.98
CA THR A 85 20.28 -3.10 -29.95
C THR A 85 19.59 -2.59 -31.23
N VAL A 86 18.57 -1.77 -31.10
CA VAL A 86 17.89 -1.13 -32.23
C VAL A 86 18.87 -0.23 -33.00
N ARG A 87 19.64 0.57 -32.26
CA ARG A 87 20.60 1.51 -32.88
C ARG A 87 21.73 0.79 -33.65
N ASP A 88 22.29 -0.28 -33.08
CA ASP A 88 23.56 -0.82 -33.53
C ASP A 88 23.41 -2.13 -34.36
N ILE A 89 22.29 -2.85 -34.21
CA ILE A 89 22.17 -4.21 -34.75
C ILE A 89 20.90 -4.39 -35.60
N THR A 90 19.72 -3.97 -35.10
CA THR A 90 18.44 -4.34 -35.70
C THR A 90 17.69 -3.18 -36.35
N GLY A 91 18.33 -2.01 -36.47
CA GLY A 91 17.69 -0.80 -36.99
C GLY A 91 17.11 -0.94 -38.40
N ASP A 92 17.72 -1.75 -39.25
CA ASP A 92 17.29 -2.02 -40.65
C ASP A 92 16.25 -3.16 -40.73
N ASP A 93 16.13 -4.02 -39.70
CA ASP A 93 15.10 -5.08 -39.61
C ASP A 93 13.82 -4.50 -39.01
N LYS A 94 12.86 -4.19 -39.88
CA LYS A 94 11.58 -3.56 -39.45
C LYS A 94 10.83 -4.39 -38.40
N ALA A 95 10.82 -5.71 -38.51
CA ALA A 95 10.06 -6.57 -37.59
C ALA A 95 10.70 -6.55 -36.21
N LYS A 96 12.00 -6.78 -36.10
CA LYS A 96 12.72 -6.77 -34.80
C LYS A 96 12.75 -5.39 -34.18
N ARG A 97 12.94 -4.33 -35.00
CA ARG A 97 12.87 -2.96 -34.50
C ARG A 97 11.52 -2.65 -33.89
N THR A 98 10.41 -3.04 -34.53
CA THR A 98 9.06 -2.81 -34.01
C THR A 98 8.85 -3.55 -32.70
N GLU A 99 9.22 -4.83 -32.62
CA GLU A 99 9.15 -5.65 -31.41
C GLU A 99 9.95 -5.02 -30.25
N GLN A 100 11.20 -4.63 -30.50
CA GLN A 100 12.09 -4.05 -29.50
C GLN A 100 11.61 -2.66 -29.04
N CYS A 101 11.09 -1.83 -29.95
CA CYS A 101 10.48 -0.56 -29.58
C CYS A 101 9.21 -0.76 -28.73
N SER A 102 8.40 -1.80 -29.00
CA SER A 102 7.26 -2.13 -28.14
C SER A 102 7.71 -2.45 -26.71
N ILE A 103 8.75 -3.26 -26.55
CA ILE A 103 9.30 -3.55 -25.21
C ILE A 103 9.78 -2.27 -24.50
N ILE A 104 10.41 -1.35 -25.22
CA ILE A 104 10.84 -0.05 -24.64
C ILE A 104 9.64 0.75 -24.17
N VAL A 105 8.56 0.80 -24.94
CA VAL A 105 7.31 1.49 -24.57
C VAL A 105 6.70 0.85 -23.33
N ASP A 106 6.55 -0.48 -23.31
CA ASP A 106 5.97 -1.22 -22.18
C ASP A 106 6.76 -0.99 -20.89
N GLU A 107 8.10 -1.01 -20.95
CA GLU A 107 8.94 -0.75 -19.77
C GLU A 107 8.89 0.72 -19.32
N THR A 108 8.67 1.66 -20.25
CA THR A 108 8.49 3.08 -19.93
C THR A 108 7.14 3.31 -19.21
N ASP A 109 6.08 2.67 -19.65
CA ASP A 109 4.76 2.73 -19.02
C ASP A 109 4.81 2.12 -17.62
N ARG A 110 5.50 0.98 -17.46
CA ARG A 110 5.74 0.35 -16.16
C ARG A 110 6.51 1.27 -15.20
N LEU A 111 7.55 1.95 -15.70
CA LEU A 111 8.33 2.91 -14.92
C LEU A 111 7.45 4.09 -14.46
N SER A 112 6.61 4.60 -15.34
CA SER A 112 5.68 5.69 -15.04
C SER A 112 4.67 5.28 -13.96
N ALA A 113 4.12 4.08 -14.04
CA ALA A 113 3.21 3.53 -13.03
C ALA A 113 3.90 3.38 -11.65
N LEU A 114 5.16 2.91 -11.63
CA LEU A 114 5.95 2.81 -10.39
C LEU A 114 6.18 4.18 -9.75
N VAL A 115 6.62 5.17 -10.52
CA VAL A 115 6.85 6.54 -10.03
C VAL A 115 5.56 7.12 -9.45
N ASN A 116 4.43 6.98 -10.16
CA ASN A 116 3.14 7.45 -9.68
C ASN A 116 2.74 6.77 -8.35
N SER A 117 2.92 5.46 -8.23
CA SER A 117 2.62 4.70 -7.00
C SER A 117 3.49 5.16 -5.82
N VAL A 118 4.77 5.45 -6.04
CA VAL A 118 5.68 5.97 -5.00
C VAL A 118 5.26 7.37 -4.56
N MET A 119 4.92 8.26 -5.51
CA MET A 119 4.43 9.60 -5.19
C MET A 119 3.10 9.57 -4.42
N GLU A 120 2.20 8.69 -4.80
CA GLU A 120 0.92 8.47 -4.13
C GLU A 120 1.12 7.98 -2.70
N LEU A 121 1.94 6.94 -2.52
CA LEU A 121 2.28 6.44 -1.18
C LEU A 121 2.91 7.53 -0.30
N SER A 122 3.79 8.36 -0.87
CA SER A 122 4.42 9.47 -0.15
C SER A 122 3.38 10.50 0.32
N LYS A 123 2.43 10.90 -0.55
CA LYS A 123 1.36 11.85 -0.21
C LYS A 123 0.45 11.33 0.90
N VAL A 124 -0.03 10.09 0.76
CA VAL A 124 -0.92 9.49 1.75
C VAL A 124 -0.20 9.26 3.09
N SER A 125 1.05 8.76 3.06
CA SER A 125 1.81 8.45 4.28
C SER A 125 2.30 9.68 5.05
N SER A 126 2.54 10.79 4.37
CA SER A 126 2.94 12.06 5.03
C SER A 126 1.77 12.83 5.63
N GLY A 127 0.52 12.39 5.39
CA GLY A 127 -0.68 13.16 5.76
C GLY A 127 -0.81 14.48 4.99
N ALA A 128 -0.03 14.66 3.91
CA ALA A 128 -0.08 15.86 3.08
C ALA A 128 -1.41 15.95 2.30
N GLU A 129 -1.98 14.82 1.97
CA GLU A 129 -3.30 14.74 1.34
C GLU A 129 -4.38 14.77 2.42
N LYS A 130 -5.06 15.91 2.53
CA LYS A 130 -6.16 16.07 3.50
C LYS A 130 -7.38 15.34 3.00
N LEU A 131 -8.04 14.60 3.90
CA LEU A 131 -9.33 13.98 3.62
C LEU A 131 -10.37 15.05 3.27
N ASN A 132 -11.14 14.79 2.21
CA ASN A 132 -12.32 15.55 1.86
C ASN A 132 -13.57 14.64 1.93
N PRO A 133 -14.02 14.24 3.13
CA PRO A 133 -15.10 13.29 3.30
C PRO A 133 -16.43 13.94 2.96
N VAL A 134 -17.17 13.33 2.04
CA VAL A 134 -18.54 13.69 1.65
C VAL A 134 -19.44 12.47 1.79
N ASP A 135 -20.75 12.72 1.85
CA ASP A 135 -21.74 11.66 1.86
C ASP A 135 -22.04 11.26 0.41
N PHE A 136 -21.92 9.96 0.09
CA PHE A 136 -22.18 9.44 -1.26
C PHE A 136 -22.59 7.96 -1.19
N ASP A 137 -23.15 7.47 -2.33
CA ASP A 137 -23.49 6.06 -2.47
C ASP A 137 -22.29 5.25 -3.00
N MET A 138 -21.77 4.36 -2.14
CA MET A 138 -20.66 3.48 -2.50
C MET A 138 -21.04 2.45 -3.58
N SER A 139 -22.31 2.05 -3.68
CA SER A 139 -22.79 1.16 -4.73
C SER A 139 -22.69 1.81 -6.10
N GLN A 140 -23.00 3.10 -6.17
CA GLN A 140 -22.85 3.88 -7.40
C GLN A 140 -21.37 3.98 -7.81
N LEU A 141 -20.47 4.25 -6.85
CA LEU A 141 -19.03 4.29 -7.12
C LEU A 141 -18.52 2.93 -7.61
N CYS A 142 -18.95 1.82 -6.98
CA CYS A 142 -18.62 0.47 -7.45
C CYS A 142 -19.09 0.24 -8.90
N PHE A 143 -20.27 0.69 -9.26
CA PHE A 143 -20.79 0.58 -10.61
C PHE A 143 -19.94 1.37 -11.63
N GLU A 144 -19.59 2.61 -11.29
CA GLU A 144 -18.77 3.47 -12.16
C GLU A 144 -17.36 2.90 -12.38
N VAL A 145 -16.75 2.39 -11.31
CA VAL A 145 -15.43 1.77 -11.39
C VAL A 145 -15.49 0.45 -12.16
N ALA A 146 -16.50 -0.40 -11.92
CA ALA A 146 -16.67 -1.67 -12.62
C ALA A 146 -16.77 -1.46 -14.13
N GLY A 147 -17.54 -0.46 -14.60
CA GLY A 147 -17.69 -0.16 -16.03
C GLY A 147 -16.38 0.18 -16.75
N ARG A 148 -15.36 0.64 -16.02
CA ARG A 148 -14.04 0.89 -16.63
C ARG A 148 -13.23 -0.38 -16.90
N TYR A 149 -13.62 -1.51 -16.32
CA TYR A 149 -13.00 -2.81 -16.56
C TYR A 149 -13.61 -3.59 -17.72
N ASP A 150 -14.75 -3.15 -18.29
CA ASP A 150 -15.46 -3.85 -19.38
C ASP A 150 -14.53 -4.15 -20.57
N ALA A 151 -13.80 -3.16 -21.06
CA ALA A 151 -12.88 -3.34 -22.19
C ALA A 151 -11.73 -4.31 -21.88
N VAL A 152 -11.19 -4.29 -20.65
CA VAL A 152 -10.13 -5.20 -20.22
C VAL A 152 -10.70 -6.62 -20.08
N CYS A 153 -11.91 -6.75 -19.56
CA CYS A 153 -12.60 -8.02 -19.45
C CYS A 153 -12.88 -8.65 -20.83
N GLU A 154 -13.42 -7.88 -21.79
CA GLU A 154 -13.63 -8.36 -23.16
C GLU A 154 -12.33 -8.81 -23.83
N GLN A 155 -11.26 -8.02 -23.71
CA GLN A 155 -9.98 -8.34 -24.33
C GLN A 155 -9.34 -9.62 -23.80
N ASN A 156 -9.54 -9.93 -22.51
CA ASN A 156 -8.92 -11.09 -21.85
C ASN A 156 -9.87 -12.27 -21.66
N GLY A 157 -11.14 -12.14 -22.03
CA GLY A 157 -12.16 -13.16 -21.80
C GLY A 157 -12.52 -13.33 -20.32
N TRP A 158 -12.42 -12.26 -19.54
CA TRP A 158 -12.73 -12.24 -18.09
C TRP A 158 -14.14 -11.75 -17.83
N THR A 159 -14.64 -12.02 -16.63
CA THR A 159 -15.96 -11.57 -16.19
C THR A 159 -15.87 -10.92 -14.81
N LEU A 160 -16.17 -9.63 -14.74
CA LEU A 160 -16.41 -8.93 -13.49
C LEU A 160 -17.88 -9.06 -13.11
N GLN A 161 -18.16 -9.75 -12.01
CA GLN A 161 -19.50 -9.81 -11.44
C GLN A 161 -19.68 -8.68 -10.42
N LEU A 162 -20.67 -7.81 -10.64
CA LEU A 162 -20.99 -6.70 -9.73
C LEU A 162 -22.24 -7.04 -8.92
N GLU A 163 -22.10 -7.12 -7.60
CA GLU A 163 -23.19 -7.33 -6.64
C GLU A 163 -23.36 -6.06 -5.77
N ALA A 164 -23.94 -5.01 -6.34
CA ALA A 164 -24.15 -3.70 -5.72
C ALA A 164 -25.60 -3.22 -5.92
N ASN A 165 -26.56 -4.12 -5.64
CA ASN A 165 -27.98 -3.90 -5.97
C ASN A 165 -28.75 -3.03 -4.96
N LYS A 166 -28.12 -2.61 -3.88
CA LYS A 166 -28.73 -1.79 -2.83
C LYS A 166 -27.90 -0.56 -2.57
N GLU A 167 -28.56 0.56 -2.37
CA GLU A 167 -27.91 1.80 -1.96
C GLU A 167 -27.09 1.62 -0.67
N CYS A 168 -25.86 2.08 -0.68
CA CYS A 168 -24.91 2.03 0.43
C CYS A 168 -24.37 3.43 0.72
N MET A 169 -25.15 4.25 1.45
CA MET A 169 -24.71 5.58 1.85
C MET A 169 -23.59 5.53 2.86
N VAL A 170 -22.49 6.22 2.56
CA VAL A 170 -21.27 6.27 3.39
C VAL A 170 -20.71 7.68 3.42
N ARG A 171 -19.86 7.94 4.44
CA ARG A 171 -19.09 9.19 4.55
C ARG A 171 -17.62 8.89 4.39
N ALA A 172 -17.04 9.26 3.24
CA ALA A 172 -15.63 9.05 2.92
C ALA A 172 -15.17 10.04 1.83
N ASP A 173 -13.89 10.00 1.47
CA ASP A 173 -13.37 10.68 0.29
C ASP A 173 -13.56 9.79 -0.94
N PRO A 174 -14.43 10.16 -1.90
CA PRO A 174 -14.75 9.30 -3.06
C PRO A 174 -13.53 9.02 -3.93
N ALA A 175 -12.63 10.01 -4.11
CA ALA A 175 -11.45 9.83 -4.94
C ALA A 175 -10.47 8.82 -4.31
N MET A 176 -10.34 8.83 -2.98
CA MET A 176 -9.54 7.85 -2.27
C MET A 176 -10.19 6.46 -2.29
N MET A 177 -11.52 6.36 -2.18
CA MET A 177 -12.24 5.06 -2.31
C MET A 177 -12.13 4.49 -3.72
N GLU A 178 -12.21 5.32 -4.75
CA GLU A 178 -11.96 4.92 -6.13
C GLU A 178 -10.57 4.30 -6.30
N ARG A 179 -9.53 4.91 -5.71
CA ARG A 179 -8.16 4.36 -5.70
C ARG A 179 -8.08 3.00 -5.00
N VAL A 180 -8.77 2.85 -3.86
CA VAL A 180 -8.85 1.56 -3.15
C VAL A 180 -9.47 0.49 -4.05
N LEU A 181 -10.59 0.79 -4.71
CA LEU A 181 -11.23 -0.13 -5.65
C LEU A 181 -10.30 -0.51 -6.80
N HIS A 182 -9.64 0.46 -7.44
CA HIS A 182 -8.69 0.18 -8.52
C HIS A 182 -7.53 -0.70 -8.08
N ASN A 183 -6.97 -0.46 -6.90
CA ASN A 183 -5.89 -1.29 -6.37
C ASN A 183 -6.35 -2.73 -6.09
N LEU A 184 -7.55 -2.91 -5.51
CA LEU A 184 -8.09 -4.24 -5.20
C LEU A 184 -8.52 -4.99 -6.47
N LEU A 185 -9.21 -4.32 -7.42
CA LEU A 185 -9.58 -4.94 -8.70
C LEU A 185 -8.35 -5.25 -9.56
N GLY A 186 -7.36 -4.35 -9.59
CA GLY A 186 -6.08 -4.62 -10.25
C GLY A 186 -5.36 -5.82 -9.64
N ASN A 187 -5.41 -5.99 -8.32
CA ASN A 187 -4.87 -7.18 -7.66
C ASN A 187 -5.64 -8.46 -8.06
N ALA A 188 -6.97 -8.42 -8.11
CA ALA A 188 -7.79 -9.54 -8.53
C ALA A 188 -7.50 -9.95 -9.99
N THR A 189 -7.37 -8.98 -10.91
CA THR A 189 -7.01 -9.27 -12.32
C THR A 189 -5.59 -9.84 -12.44
N HIS A 190 -4.66 -9.44 -11.58
CA HIS A 190 -3.29 -9.94 -11.58
C HIS A 190 -3.18 -11.41 -11.10
N HIS A 191 -4.07 -11.81 -10.20
CA HIS A 191 -4.12 -13.16 -9.62
C HIS A 191 -5.32 -13.97 -10.13
N MET A 192 -5.79 -13.68 -11.33
CA MET A 192 -6.97 -14.30 -11.95
C MET A 192 -6.92 -15.82 -11.89
N GLY A 193 -8.04 -16.42 -11.49
CA GLY A 193 -8.24 -17.86 -11.54
C GLY A 193 -8.46 -18.40 -12.97
N ALA A 194 -8.46 -19.70 -13.11
CA ALA A 194 -8.64 -20.36 -14.40
C ALA A 194 -10.04 -20.15 -15.02
N ASP A 195 -11.02 -19.79 -14.20
CA ASP A 195 -12.41 -19.48 -14.64
C ASP A 195 -12.57 -18.07 -15.18
N GLY A 196 -11.56 -17.19 -14.98
CA GLY A 196 -11.58 -15.82 -15.45
C GLY A 196 -12.63 -14.94 -14.74
N VAL A 197 -13.09 -15.31 -13.55
CA VAL A 197 -14.13 -14.59 -12.81
C VAL A 197 -13.56 -13.89 -11.59
N PHE A 198 -13.99 -12.66 -11.36
CA PHE A 198 -13.77 -11.92 -10.11
C PHE A 198 -15.04 -11.13 -9.77
N VAL A 199 -15.22 -10.86 -8.46
CA VAL A 199 -16.48 -10.30 -7.96
C VAL A 199 -16.21 -9.03 -7.16
N LEU A 200 -17.01 -7.99 -7.43
CA LEU A 200 -17.05 -6.77 -6.61
C LEU A 200 -18.41 -6.70 -5.91
N ARG A 201 -18.41 -6.65 -4.59
CA ARG A 201 -19.62 -6.54 -3.76
C ARG A 201 -19.67 -5.24 -2.98
N ALA A 202 -20.83 -4.63 -2.92
CA ALA A 202 -21.17 -3.57 -1.99
C ALA A 202 -22.36 -4.03 -1.14
N ILE A 203 -22.11 -4.31 0.15
CA ILE A 203 -23.05 -4.97 1.05
C ILE A 203 -23.46 -3.98 2.14
N PRO A 204 -24.73 -3.55 2.21
CA PRO A 204 -25.21 -2.72 3.31
C PRO A 204 -25.08 -3.44 4.65
N MET A 205 -24.54 -2.75 5.65
CA MET A 205 -24.38 -3.30 6.98
C MET A 205 -25.61 -3.04 7.87
N PRO A 206 -25.94 -3.92 8.82
CA PRO A 206 -27.10 -3.76 9.71
C PRO A 206 -27.09 -2.47 10.53
N ASN A 207 -25.91 -1.97 10.86
CA ASN A 207 -25.71 -0.74 11.65
C ASN A 207 -25.62 0.51 10.75
N GLY A 208 -25.95 0.41 9.48
CA GLY A 208 -25.70 1.41 8.45
C GLY A 208 -24.25 1.38 7.96
N GLY A 209 -24.02 2.04 6.82
CA GLY A 209 -22.73 1.99 6.12
C GLY A 209 -22.63 0.81 5.16
N CYS A 210 -21.41 0.51 4.72
CA CYS A 210 -21.16 -0.44 3.63
C CYS A 210 -19.94 -1.30 3.91
N ARG A 211 -20.05 -2.60 3.64
CA ARG A 211 -18.90 -3.49 3.48
C ARG A 211 -18.66 -3.74 2.00
N VAL A 212 -17.45 -3.44 1.55
CA VAL A 212 -17.01 -3.71 0.18
C VAL A 212 -16.11 -4.93 0.18
N GLU A 213 -16.31 -5.81 -0.80
CA GLU A 213 -15.50 -7.01 -1.00
C GLU A 213 -15.08 -7.11 -2.46
N VAL A 214 -13.81 -7.45 -2.68
CA VAL A 214 -13.26 -7.85 -3.97
C VAL A 214 -12.76 -9.27 -3.84
N GLU A 215 -13.37 -10.18 -4.58
CA GLU A 215 -13.06 -11.61 -4.55
C GLU A 215 -12.42 -12.03 -5.89
N ASP A 216 -11.33 -12.78 -5.79
CA ASP A 216 -10.72 -13.51 -6.90
C ASP A 216 -10.79 -15.02 -6.66
N HIS A 217 -10.81 -15.79 -7.75
CA HIS A 217 -10.75 -17.26 -7.73
C HIS A 217 -9.35 -17.76 -8.06
N GLY A 218 -8.34 -16.99 -7.67
CA GLY A 218 -6.94 -17.26 -7.92
C GLY A 218 -6.35 -18.39 -7.06
N PRO A 219 -5.02 -18.47 -7.00
CA PRO A 219 -4.33 -19.54 -6.27
C PRO A 219 -4.51 -19.47 -4.75
N GLY A 220 -5.07 -18.35 -4.23
CA GLY A 220 -5.15 -18.09 -2.81
C GLY A 220 -3.77 -17.78 -2.20
N ILE A 221 -3.77 -17.47 -0.91
CA ILE A 221 -2.60 -16.95 -0.17
C ILE A 221 -2.32 -17.86 1.03
N PRO A 222 -1.08 -18.32 1.21
CA PRO A 222 -0.69 -19.10 2.38
C PRO A 222 -0.89 -18.33 3.69
N PRO A 223 -1.34 -18.97 4.78
CA PRO A 223 -1.59 -18.30 6.06
C PRO A 223 -0.40 -17.53 6.62
N GLU A 224 0.82 -17.99 6.39
CA GLU A 224 2.06 -17.35 6.82
C GLU A 224 2.34 -16.03 6.08
N GLU A 225 1.76 -15.82 4.90
CA GLU A 225 1.92 -14.62 4.10
C GLU A 225 0.84 -13.55 4.40
N LEU A 226 -0.32 -13.93 4.93
CA LEU A 226 -1.44 -13.03 5.21
C LEU A 226 -1.06 -11.81 6.08
N PRO A 227 -0.25 -11.92 7.15
CA PRO A 227 0.12 -10.77 7.99
C PRO A 227 0.95 -9.72 7.25
N HIS A 228 1.62 -10.10 6.16
CA HIS A 228 2.57 -9.26 5.42
C HIS A 228 2.02 -8.64 4.14
N LEU A 229 0.83 -9.05 3.70
CA LEU A 229 0.26 -8.62 2.40
C LEU A 229 0.12 -7.10 2.25
N PHE A 230 -0.16 -6.41 3.35
CA PHE A 230 -0.31 -4.96 3.37
C PHE A 230 1.01 -4.23 3.70
N ASP A 231 2.13 -4.96 3.82
CA ASP A 231 3.44 -4.33 4.00
C ASP A 231 3.94 -3.76 2.67
N ARG A 232 4.69 -2.66 2.76
CA ARG A 232 5.21 -1.97 1.57
C ARG A 232 6.21 -2.86 0.84
N TYR A 233 6.11 -2.92 -0.49
CA TYR A 233 6.98 -3.75 -1.35
C TYR A 233 6.88 -5.26 -1.09
N TYR A 234 5.94 -5.68 -0.24
CA TYR A 234 5.72 -7.10 -0.06
C TYR A 234 5.13 -7.71 -1.34
N ARG A 235 5.69 -8.82 -1.74
CA ARG A 235 5.22 -9.64 -2.86
C ARG A 235 5.26 -11.10 -2.42
N ALA A 236 4.16 -11.79 -2.64
CA ALA A 236 4.09 -13.22 -2.35
C ALA A 236 5.16 -13.98 -3.17
N ARG A 237 5.69 -15.07 -2.62
CA ARG A 237 6.75 -15.86 -3.28
C ARG A 237 6.34 -16.35 -4.66
N GLN A 238 5.07 -16.65 -4.85
CA GLN A 238 4.49 -17.07 -6.13
C GLN A 238 4.47 -15.96 -7.21
N ASP A 239 4.70 -14.70 -6.83
CA ASP A 239 4.74 -13.55 -7.73
C ASP A 239 6.15 -13.12 -8.10
N ALA A 240 7.15 -13.90 -7.70
CA ALA A 240 8.53 -13.66 -8.10
C ALA A 240 8.65 -13.70 -9.64
N GLY A 241 9.00 -12.56 -10.24
CA GLY A 241 9.12 -12.40 -11.70
C GLY A 241 7.87 -11.91 -12.44
N LYS A 242 6.69 -11.82 -11.79
CA LYS A 242 5.51 -11.19 -12.41
C LYS A 242 5.59 -9.66 -12.37
N THR A 243 4.73 -8.97 -13.13
CA THR A 243 4.60 -7.51 -13.08
C THR A 243 3.87 -7.08 -11.82
N GLY A 244 4.35 -6.04 -11.12
CA GLY A 244 3.69 -5.49 -9.93
C GLY A 244 4.68 -4.74 -9.04
N THR A 245 4.27 -3.61 -8.47
CA THR A 245 5.12 -2.75 -7.62
C THR A 245 5.16 -3.17 -6.16
N GLY A 246 4.21 -4.01 -5.71
CA GLY A 246 4.03 -4.32 -4.29
C GLY A 246 3.56 -3.12 -3.44
N LEU A 247 3.11 -2.04 -4.08
CA LEU A 247 2.68 -0.83 -3.40
C LEU A 247 1.15 -0.70 -3.29
N GLY A 248 0.36 -1.32 -4.17
CA GLY A 248 -1.09 -1.15 -4.24
C GLY A 248 -1.80 -1.46 -2.92
N LEU A 249 -1.52 -2.62 -2.31
CA LEU A 249 -2.12 -2.99 -1.02
C LEU A 249 -1.64 -2.11 0.14
N SER A 250 -0.40 -1.64 0.11
CA SER A 250 0.11 -0.71 1.13
C SER A 250 -0.51 0.70 1.00
N ILE A 251 -0.81 1.16 -0.21
CA ILE A 251 -1.58 2.38 -0.47
C ILE A 251 -3.02 2.20 0.02
N THR A 252 -3.65 1.08 -0.31
CA THR A 252 -5.00 0.72 0.19
C THR A 252 -5.06 0.78 1.71
N LYS A 253 -4.11 0.13 2.41
CA LYS A 253 -3.97 0.20 3.87
C LYS A 253 -3.87 1.63 4.38
N ALA A 254 -3.00 2.44 3.79
CA ALA A 254 -2.78 3.82 4.23
C ALA A 254 -4.05 4.68 4.08
N ILE A 255 -4.78 4.55 2.96
CA ILE A 255 -6.05 5.24 2.71
C ILE A 255 -7.11 4.80 3.73
N LEU A 256 -7.29 3.49 3.95
CA LEU A 256 -8.30 2.97 4.87
C LEU A 256 -7.99 3.32 6.34
N GLN A 257 -6.71 3.30 6.72
CA GLN A 257 -6.27 3.76 8.05
C GLN A 257 -6.51 5.26 8.26
N GLN A 258 -6.30 6.09 7.25
CA GLN A 258 -6.58 7.53 7.34
C GLN A 258 -8.07 7.83 7.53
N HIS A 259 -8.96 6.95 7.02
CA HIS A 259 -10.41 7.02 7.22
C HIS A 259 -10.89 6.33 8.52
N ASP A 260 -10.01 5.67 9.27
CA ASP A 260 -10.38 4.81 10.42
C ASP A 260 -11.37 3.70 10.03
N PHE A 261 -11.15 3.08 8.86
CA PHE A 261 -11.97 1.98 8.34
C PHE A 261 -11.32 0.62 8.58
N PRO A 262 -12.05 -0.35 9.16
CA PRO A 262 -11.60 -1.74 9.26
C PRO A 262 -11.42 -2.36 7.86
N PHE A 263 -10.38 -3.16 7.70
CA PHE A 263 -10.09 -3.88 6.46
C PHE A 263 -9.35 -5.18 6.73
N GLY A 264 -9.37 -6.07 5.76
CA GLY A 264 -8.69 -7.34 5.88
C GLY A 264 -8.75 -8.18 4.61
N VAL A 265 -8.31 -9.42 4.74
CA VAL A 265 -8.33 -10.42 3.68
C VAL A 265 -8.72 -11.77 4.25
N ASN A 266 -9.57 -12.49 3.53
CA ASN A 266 -9.87 -13.89 3.75
C ASN A 266 -9.37 -14.66 2.54
N SER A 267 -8.50 -15.66 2.75
CA SER A 267 -7.96 -16.43 1.64
C SER A 267 -7.77 -17.89 2.03
N THR A 268 -7.92 -18.76 1.04
CA THR A 268 -7.66 -20.19 1.17
C THR A 268 -6.87 -20.64 -0.05
N VAL A 269 -5.74 -21.28 0.16
CA VAL A 269 -4.91 -21.81 -0.93
C VAL A 269 -5.75 -22.72 -1.84
N GLY A 270 -5.70 -22.43 -3.14
CA GLY A 270 -6.45 -23.13 -4.18
C GLY A 270 -7.92 -22.72 -4.33
N LYS A 271 -8.41 -21.74 -3.57
CA LYS A 271 -9.81 -21.26 -3.65
C LYS A 271 -9.93 -19.77 -3.98
N GLY A 272 -8.83 -19.00 -3.90
CA GLY A 272 -8.84 -17.58 -4.13
C GLY A 272 -8.79 -16.75 -2.85
N SER A 273 -8.99 -15.44 -3.01
CA SER A 273 -8.91 -14.46 -1.92
C SER A 273 -10.06 -13.46 -2.00
N THR A 274 -10.50 -12.98 -0.84
CA THR A 274 -11.49 -11.91 -0.70
C THR A 274 -10.87 -10.80 0.15
N PHE A 275 -10.56 -9.68 -0.47
CA PHE A 275 -10.15 -8.45 0.20
C PHE A 275 -11.39 -7.65 0.57
N TRP A 276 -11.46 -7.12 1.78
CA TRP A 276 -12.63 -6.41 2.25
C TRP A 276 -12.29 -5.19 3.10
N PHE A 277 -13.20 -4.21 3.12
CA PHE A 277 -13.18 -3.09 4.05
C PHE A 277 -14.59 -2.65 4.42
N GLU A 278 -14.74 -1.98 5.57
CA GLU A 278 -16.02 -1.54 6.11
C GLU A 278 -16.03 -0.03 6.32
N MET A 279 -17.08 0.62 5.86
CA MET A 279 -17.28 2.06 5.97
C MET A 279 -18.49 2.36 6.84
N LYS A 280 -18.40 3.44 7.62
CA LYS A 280 -19.47 3.91 8.49
C LYS A 280 -20.54 4.63 7.68
N ALA A 281 -21.80 4.58 8.17
CA ALA A 281 -22.88 5.42 7.65
C ALA A 281 -22.54 6.91 7.83
N PRO A 282 -23.15 7.80 7.03
CA PRO A 282 -23.18 9.23 7.32
C PRO A 282 -23.73 9.49 8.72
N GLN A 283 -23.15 10.46 9.45
CA GLN A 283 -23.66 10.88 10.77
C GLN A 283 -24.84 11.81 10.63
#